data_7b06f7579f082707e97641ca0698ab19
#
_entry.id   7b06f7579f082707e97641ca0698ab19
#
_cell.length_a   1.000
_cell.length_b   1.000
_cell.length_c   1.000
_cell.angle_alpha   90.00
_cell.angle_beta   90.00
_cell.angle_gamma   90.00
#
_symmetry.space_group_name_H-M   'P 1'
#
loop_
_entity.id
_entity.type
_entity.pdbx_description
1 polymer ?
#
loop_
_entity_poly.entity_id
_entity_poly.type
_entity_poly.pdbx_seq_one_letter_code
_entity_poly.pdbx_strand_id
1 'polypeptide(L)'
;APHLVVWFAPDLRRGYAWWFPLPGPRANVGFGIHRSSGVKVGDMGRIWADLLERPGVQAVLCPDARPEDRHKAWPIPARVDGLPRTAHRVFFVGDAVAATDPMTGEGIAQALVSGRSAADAIGEAGATNPAAAAAVYERAVDHHLTTDHRFARFLAKLLEHPVGARGALRAADTNDWTRRNFARWMFEDYPRALVLTPSRWRRGMFTGPGAFRDDGAGVTAIERTDSPV
;
A
#
# COMPACT_ATOMS: atom_id res chain seq x y z
N ALA A 1 8.16 -10.84 18.11
CA ALA A 1 6.91 -10.56 17.39
C ALA A 1 7.20 -10.53 15.88
N PRO A 2 6.33 -11.03 15.03
CA PRO A 2 6.51 -10.91 13.59
C PRO A 2 6.54 -9.42 13.20
N HIS A 3 7.55 -9.01 12.47
CA HIS A 3 7.68 -7.65 11.96
C HIS A 3 7.80 -7.69 10.44
N LEU A 4 7.25 -6.69 9.77
CA LEU A 4 7.40 -6.49 8.34
C LEU A 4 8.75 -5.82 8.10
N VAL A 5 9.44 -6.23 7.04
CA VAL A 5 10.65 -5.56 6.58
C VAL A 5 10.41 -5.00 5.19
N VAL A 6 10.75 -3.73 5.00
CA VAL A 6 10.63 -3.03 3.72
C VAL A 6 11.96 -2.34 3.44
N TRP A 7 12.50 -2.53 2.22
CA TRP A 7 13.73 -1.92 1.79
C TRP A 7 13.46 -0.90 0.69
N PHE A 8 13.94 0.31 0.90
CA PHE A 8 14.00 1.35 -0.12
C PHE A 8 15.44 1.43 -0.63
N ALA A 9 15.65 1.07 -1.89
CA ALA A 9 16.97 1.06 -2.50
C ALA A 9 17.03 2.02 -3.71
N PRO A 10 18.18 2.64 -4.00
CA PRO A 10 18.33 3.60 -5.09
C PRO A 10 17.96 3.05 -6.47
N ASP A 11 18.23 1.78 -6.72
CA ASP A 11 17.92 1.07 -7.97
C ASP A 11 16.45 0.63 -8.04
N LEU A 12 15.78 0.53 -6.90
CA LEU A 12 14.32 0.35 -6.81
C LEU A 12 13.57 1.69 -6.74
N ARG A 13 14.15 2.77 -7.25
CA ARG A 13 13.51 4.10 -7.24
C ARG A 13 12.08 4.03 -7.76
N ARG A 14 11.17 4.69 -7.02
CA ARG A 14 9.73 4.64 -7.20
C ARG A 14 9.15 3.24 -6.93
N GLY A 15 9.73 2.54 -5.97
CA GLY A 15 9.29 1.23 -5.51
C GLY A 15 10.02 0.83 -4.25
N TYR A 16 9.81 -0.39 -3.83
CA TYR A 16 10.43 -0.97 -2.65
C TYR A 16 10.43 -2.50 -2.76
N ALA A 17 11.27 -3.15 -1.96
CA ALA A 17 11.22 -4.58 -1.73
C ALA A 17 10.64 -4.87 -0.34
N TRP A 18 10.11 -6.06 -0.15
CA TRP A 18 9.50 -6.46 1.11
C TRP A 18 9.82 -7.90 1.48
N TRP A 19 9.79 -8.15 2.77
CA TRP A 19 9.73 -9.45 3.38
C TRP A 19 8.59 -9.43 4.42
N PHE A 20 7.58 -10.26 4.21
CA PHE A 20 6.41 -10.37 5.06
C PHE A 20 6.33 -11.78 5.61
N PRO A 21 6.44 -11.97 6.93
CA PRO A 21 6.32 -13.28 7.53
C PRO A 21 4.93 -13.87 7.34
N LEU A 22 4.87 -15.14 7.04
CA LEU A 22 3.66 -15.93 6.95
C LEU A 22 3.63 -16.97 8.07
N PRO A 23 2.48 -17.59 8.36
CA PRO A 23 2.42 -18.68 9.34
C PRO A 23 3.42 -19.80 9.04
N GLY A 24 4.10 -20.30 10.08
CA GLY A 24 5.19 -21.28 9.95
C GLY A 24 6.51 -20.65 9.46
N PRO A 25 7.44 -21.44 8.94
CA PRO A 25 8.75 -20.96 8.51
C PRO A 25 8.73 -20.36 7.09
N ARG A 26 7.72 -19.57 6.78
CA ARG A 26 7.46 -19.04 5.44
C ARG A 26 7.47 -17.52 5.44
N ALA A 27 7.80 -16.93 4.31
CA ALA A 27 7.66 -15.51 4.08
C ALA A 27 7.25 -15.22 2.63
N ASN A 28 6.51 -14.14 2.44
CA ASN A 28 6.30 -13.54 1.14
C ASN A 28 7.40 -12.51 0.92
N VAL A 29 8.21 -12.71 -0.11
CA VAL A 29 9.30 -11.81 -0.51
C VAL A 29 9.02 -11.31 -1.90
N GLY A 30 9.23 -10.02 -2.11
CA GLY A 30 8.99 -9.44 -3.41
C GLY A 30 9.51 -8.02 -3.55
N PHE A 31 9.29 -7.44 -4.70
CA PHE A 31 9.52 -6.02 -4.96
C PHE A 31 8.52 -5.48 -5.97
N GLY A 32 8.23 -4.20 -5.85
CA GLY A 32 7.44 -3.44 -6.80
C GLY A 32 8.21 -2.23 -7.30
N ILE A 33 8.08 -1.91 -8.58
CA ILE A 33 8.67 -0.72 -9.20
C ILE A 33 7.59 0.00 -10.00
N HIS A 34 7.48 1.30 -9.82
CA HIS A 34 6.55 2.10 -10.61
C HIS A 34 6.96 2.13 -12.09
N ARG A 35 6.00 2.06 -13.00
CA ARG A 35 6.26 2.04 -14.46
C ARG A 35 7.05 3.25 -14.96
N SER A 36 6.93 4.39 -14.31
CA SER A 36 7.69 5.61 -14.64
C SER A 36 9.16 5.58 -14.19
N SER A 37 9.62 4.51 -13.55
CA SER A 37 11.03 4.35 -13.15
C SER A 37 11.98 4.21 -14.33
N GLY A 38 11.47 3.87 -15.52
CA GLY A 38 12.27 3.54 -16.69
C GLY A 38 12.78 2.09 -16.74
N VAL A 39 12.54 1.30 -15.70
CA VAL A 39 12.90 -0.12 -15.67
C VAL A 39 12.02 -0.89 -16.65
N LYS A 40 12.65 -1.67 -17.51
CA LYS A 40 11.95 -2.52 -18.48
C LYS A 40 11.46 -3.81 -17.81
N VAL A 41 10.30 -4.31 -18.25
CA VAL A 41 9.75 -5.57 -17.74
C VAL A 41 10.76 -6.72 -17.89
N GLY A 42 11.54 -6.75 -18.98
CA GLY A 42 12.58 -7.76 -19.20
C GLY A 42 13.71 -7.76 -18.16
N ASP A 43 13.95 -6.63 -17.47
CA ASP A 43 14.97 -6.53 -16.44
C ASP A 43 14.50 -7.02 -15.07
N MET A 44 13.20 -7.23 -14.87
CA MET A 44 12.62 -7.60 -13.56
C MET A 44 13.20 -8.90 -13.01
N GLY A 45 13.44 -9.89 -13.87
CA GLY A 45 14.06 -11.15 -13.44
C GLY A 45 15.49 -11.00 -12.94
N ARG A 46 16.28 -10.11 -13.56
CA ARG A 46 17.65 -9.80 -13.13
C ARG A 46 17.64 -9.04 -11.79
N ILE A 47 16.75 -8.06 -11.65
CA ILE A 47 16.59 -7.31 -10.40
C ILE A 47 16.15 -8.25 -9.27
N TRP A 48 15.27 -9.22 -9.56
CA TRP A 48 14.84 -10.23 -8.60
C TRP A 48 16.02 -11.09 -8.11
N ALA A 49 16.85 -11.59 -9.02
CA ALA A 49 18.01 -12.38 -8.67
C ALA A 49 19.00 -11.56 -7.81
N ASP A 50 19.32 -10.34 -8.23
CA ASP A 50 20.17 -9.43 -7.49
C ASP A 50 19.62 -9.09 -6.09
N LEU A 51 18.31 -8.86 -6.00
CA LEU A 51 17.65 -8.57 -4.73
C LEU A 51 17.84 -9.69 -3.69
N LEU A 52 17.70 -10.93 -4.12
CA LEU A 52 17.84 -12.07 -3.23
C LEU A 52 19.27 -12.22 -2.67
N GLU A 53 20.29 -11.76 -3.39
CA GLU A 53 21.69 -11.81 -2.96
C GLU A 53 22.10 -10.66 -2.03
N ARG A 54 21.22 -9.67 -1.82
CA ARG A 54 21.55 -8.49 -1.00
C ARG A 54 21.70 -8.86 0.46
N PRO A 55 22.74 -8.34 1.15
CA PRO A 55 22.97 -8.64 2.57
C PRO A 55 21.76 -8.39 3.46
N GLY A 56 21.02 -7.28 3.23
CA GLY A 56 19.82 -6.96 4.00
C GLY A 56 18.68 -7.96 3.80
N VAL A 57 18.56 -8.56 2.62
CA VAL A 57 17.57 -9.60 2.34
C VAL A 57 18.03 -10.94 2.91
N GLN A 58 19.30 -11.28 2.72
CA GLN A 58 19.90 -12.50 3.27
C GLN A 58 19.85 -12.52 4.81
N ALA A 59 19.96 -11.38 5.46
CA ALA A 59 19.88 -11.28 6.92
C ALA A 59 18.52 -11.69 7.51
N VAL A 60 17.43 -11.61 6.74
CA VAL A 60 16.08 -12.02 7.18
C VAL A 60 15.65 -13.37 6.61
N LEU A 61 16.38 -13.90 5.63
CA LEU A 61 16.17 -15.23 5.09
C LEU A 61 17.05 -16.24 5.85
N CYS A 62 16.49 -17.43 6.13
CA CYS A 62 17.32 -18.53 6.63
C CYS A 62 18.32 -18.98 5.56
N PRO A 63 19.50 -19.48 5.90
CA PRO A 63 20.49 -19.98 4.93
C PRO A 63 19.95 -21.04 3.97
N ASP A 64 18.97 -21.84 4.46
CA ASP A 64 18.32 -22.89 3.68
C ASP A 64 17.01 -22.42 3.00
N ALA A 65 16.72 -21.13 3.00
CA ALA A 65 15.51 -20.60 2.40
C ALA A 65 15.47 -20.92 0.90
N ARG A 66 14.34 -21.43 0.44
CA ARG A 66 14.10 -21.79 -0.97
C ARG A 66 12.76 -21.25 -1.43
N PRO A 67 12.66 -20.82 -2.68
CA PRO A 67 11.36 -20.48 -3.27
C PRO A 67 10.44 -21.71 -3.28
N GLU A 68 9.22 -21.57 -2.81
CA GLU A 68 8.18 -22.61 -2.93
C GLU A 68 7.68 -22.75 -4.37
N ASP A 69 7.62 -21.60 -5.08
CA ASP A 69 7.15 -21.50 -6.45
C ASP A 69 8.04 -20.58 -7.28
N ARG A 70 7.88 -20.66 -8.61
CA ARG A 70 8.47 -19.69 -9.51
C ARG A 70 7.91 -18.29 -9.20
N HIS A 71 8.79 -17.29 -9.12
CA HIS A 71 8.35 -15.89 -8.96
C HIS A 71 7.39 -15.47 -10.08
N LYS A 72 6.41 -14.65 -9.73
CA LYS A 72 5.41 -14.11 -10.64
C LYS A 72 5.44 -12.59 -10.54
N ALA A 73 5.29 -11.92 -11.69
CA ALA A 73 5.15 -10.47 -11.75
C ALA A 73 3.82 -10.12 -12.40
N TRP A 74 3.15 -9.13 -11.86
CA TRP A 74 1.87 -8.65 -12.36
C TRP A 74 1.82 -7.13 -12.33
N PRO A 75 1.27 -6.47 -13.35
CA PRO A 75 1.03 -5.03 -13.31
C PRO A 75 -0.09 -4.72 -12.32
N ILE A 76 0.19 -3.81 -11.38
CA ILE A 76 -0.80 -3.35 -10.40
C ILE A 76 -1.41 -2.04 -10.89
N PRO A 77 -2.72 -2.02 -11.23
CA PRO A 77 -3.40 -0.80 -11.67
C PRO A 77 -3.77 0.07 -10.47
N ALA A 78 -3.37 1.34 -10.50
CA ALA A 78 -3.54 2.28 -9.39
C ALA A 78 -4.09 3.64 -9.84
N ARG A 79 -5.20 3.65 -10.60
CA ARG A 79 -5.81 4.86 -11.14
C ARG A 79 -7.34 4.77 -11.19
N VAL A 80 -7.97 4.76 -10.04
CA VAL A 80 -9.43 4.60 -9.86
C VAL A 80 -10.27 5.68 -10.59
N ASP A 81 -9.71 6.85 -10.84
CA ASP A 81 -10.36 7.96 -11.54
C ASP A 81 -10.13 7.95 -13.07
N GLY A 82 -9.51 6.93 -13.61
CA GLY A 82 -9.13 6.84 -15.03
C GLY A 82 -9.79 5.70 -15.80
N LEU A 83 -10.64 4.89 -15.16
CA LEU A 83 -11.28 3.72 -15.76
C LEU A 83 -12.79 3.74 -15.50
N PRO A 84 -13.60 3.12 -16.37
CA PRO A 84 -14.99 2.83 -16.07
C PRO A 84 -15.13 2.00 -14.80
N ARG A 85 -16.06 2.37 -13.93
CA ARG A 85 -16.33 1.66 -12.67
C ARG A 85 -17.44 0.65 -12.79
N THR A 86 -18.28 0.84 -13.80
CA THR A 86 -19.41 -0.02 -14.10
C THR A 86 -19.58 -0.21 -15.60
N ALA A 87 -20.19 -1.30 -16.01
CA ALA A 87 -20.62 -1.55 -17.38
C ALA A 87 -21.94 -2.33 -17.33
N HIS A 88 -23.05 -1.70 -17.71
CA HIS A 88 -24.41 -2.26 -17.63
C HIS A 88 -24.72 -2.81 -16.21
N ARG A 89 -24.69 -4.12 -16.05
CA ARG A 89 -24.94 -4.83 -14.77
C ARG A 89 -23.65 -5.32 -14.08
N VAL A 90 -22.50 -4.93 -14.58
CA VAL A 90 -21.20 -5.31 -14.04
C VAL A 90 -20.61 -4.16 -13.23
N PHE A 91 -20.11 -4.46 -12.04
CA PHE A 91 -19.41 -3.52 -11.15
C PHE A 91 -17.95 -3.98 -11.06
N PHE A 92 -17.02 -3.11 -11.40
CA PHE A 92 -15.60 -3.39 -11.28
C PHE A 92 -15.14 -3.00 -9.87
N VAL A 93 -14.47 -3.93 -9.16
CA VAL A 93 -13.99 -3.73 -7.79
C VAL A 93 -12.51 -4.10 -7.67
N GLY A 94 -11.82 -3.65 -6.63
CA GLY A 94 -10.41 -3.94 -6.40
C GLY A 94 -9.54 -3.54 -7.59
N ASP A 95 -8.66 -4.42 -8.02
CA ASP A 95 -7.75 -4.19 -9.15
C ASP A 95 -8.50 -3.97 -10.48
N ALA A 96 -9.70 -4.55 -10.65
CA ALA A 96 -10.50 -4.34 -11.86
C ALA A 96 -10.95 -2.89 -12.04
N VAL A 97 -11.07 -2.11 -10.96
CA VAL A 97 -11.36 -0.67 -10.98
C VAL A 97 -10.10 0.17 -10.71
N ALA A 98 -8.92 -0.44 -10.73
CA ALA A 98 -7.65 0.20 -10.42
C ALA A 98 -7.62 0.88 -9.05
N ALA A 99 -8.20 0.22 -8.03
CA ALA A 99 -8.37 0.79 -6.70
C ALA A 99 -7.11 0.73 -5.82
N THR A 100 -6.06 0.04 -6.24
CA THR A 100 -4.79 -0.05 -5.49
C THR A 100 -4.21 1.32 -5.18
N ASP A 101 -3.72 1.52 -3.95
CA ASP A 101 -3.08 2.77 -3.54
C ASP A 101 -1.84 3.06 -4.40
N PRO A 102 -1.77 4.21 -5.08
CA PRO A 102 -0.69 4.52 -6.01
C PRO A 102 0.65 4.83 -5.34
N MET A 103 0.68 5.04 -4.03
CA MET A 103 1.89 5.36 -3.28
C MET A 103 2.53 4.11 -2.68
N THR A 104 1.73 3.22 -2.09
CA THR A 104 2.23 2.02 -1.41
C THR A 104 2.08 0.75 -2.24
N GLY A 105 1.20 0.72 -3.24
CA GLY A 105 0.85 -0.50 -3.96
C GLY A 105 -0.05 -1.45 -3.16
N GLU A 106 -0.55 -1.01 -1.99
CA GLU A 106 -1.49 -1.77 -1.18
C GLU A 106 -2.88 -1.72 -1.81
N GLY A 107 -3.55 -2.87 -1.93
CA GLY A 107 -4.83 -2.99 -2.61
C GLY A 107 -5.90 -3.74 -1.82
N ILE A 108 -5.55 -4.38 -0.69
CA ILE A 108 -6.48 -5.24 0.04
C ILE A 108 -7.62 -4.41 0.65
N ALA A 109 -7.30 -3.35 1.37
CA ALA A 109 -8.30 -2.49 1.97
C ALA A 109 -9.20 -1.83 0.91
N GLN A 110 -8.61 -1.36 -0.19
CA GLN A 110 -9.34 -0.73 -1.30
C GLN A 110 -10.26 -1.74 -2.01
N ALA A 111 -9.84 -2.99 -2.15
CA ALA A 111 -10.67 -4.05 -2.72
C ALA A 111 -11.89 -4.34 -1.81
N LEU A 112 -11.69 -4.41 -0.50
CA LEU A 112 -12.77 -4.58 0.47
C LEU A 112 -13.75 -3.39 0.46
N VAL A 113 -13.23 -2.16 0.45
CA VAL A 113 -14.06 -0.95 0.40
C VAL A 113 -14.88 -0.89 -0.89
N SER A 114 -14.25 -1.10 -2.05
CA SER A 114 -14.96 -1.06 -3.33
C SER A 114 -15.96 -2.21 -3.47
N GLY A 115 -15.62 -3.43 -3.01
CA GLY A 115 -16.51 -4.56 -3.01
C GLY A 115 -17.75 -4.34 -2.13
N ARG A 116 -17.55 -3.82 -0.91
CA ARG A 116 -18.65 -3.46 -0.01
C ARG A 116 -19.51 -2.35 -0.63
N SER A 117 -18.91 -1.31 -1.18
CA SER A 117 -19.64 -0.21 -1.82
C SER A 117 -20.51 -0.70 -2.98
N ALA A 118 -20.04 -1.67 -3.76
CA ALA A 118 -20.83 -2.28 -4.83
C ALA A 118 -22.02 -3.08 -4.27
N ALA A 119 -21.80 -3.87 -3.23
CA ALA A 119 -22.87 -4.64 -2.58
C ALA A 119 -23.93 -3.73 -1.97
N ASP A 120 -23.52 -2.69 -1.23
CA ASP A 120 -24.41 -1.71 -0.62
C ASP A 120 -25.24 -0.97 -1.70
N ALA A 121 -24.61 -0.58 -2.82
CA ALA A 121 -25.27 0.10 -3.92
C ALA A 121 -26.34 -0.77 -4.61
N ILE A 122 -26.05 -2.07 -4.78
CA ILE A 122 -27.03 -3.03 -5.33
C ILE A 122 -28.17 -3.24 -4.34
N GLY A 123 -27.86 -3.34 -3.05
CA GLY A 123 -28.89 -3.48 -1.99
C GLY A 123 -29.80 -2.26 -1.90
N GLU A 124 -29.25 -1.04 -1.99
CA GLU A 124 -30.01 0.21 -1.92
C GLU A 124 -30.91 0.42 -3.15
N ALA A 125 -30.37 0.23 -4.35
CA ALA A 125 -31.09 0.50 -5.58
C ALA A 125 -32.00 -0.64 -6.05
N GLY A 126 -31.80 -1.83 -5.54
CA GLY A 126 -32.45 -3.07 -5.96
C GLY A 126 -31.85 -3.66 -7.25
N ALA A 127 -31.92 -4.98 -7.38
CA ALA A 127 -31.31 -5.74 -8.49
C ALA A 127 -31.94 -5.43 -9.86
N THR A 128 -33.09 -4.82 -9.91
CA THR A 128 -33.82 -4.47 -11.16
C THR A 128 -33.47 -3.09 -11.69
N ASN A 129 -32.72 -2.27 -10.92
CA ASN A 129 -32.35 -0.92 -11.34
C ASN A 129 -30.81 -0.73 -11.37
N PRO A 130 -30.13 -1.33 -12.37
CA PRO A 130 -28.68 -1.28 -12.45
C PRO A 130 -28.11 0.13 -12.66
N ALA A 131 -28.86 1.04 -13.28
CA ALA A 131 -28.43 2.41 -13.48
C ALA A 131 -28.39 3.20 -12.15
N ALA A 132 -29.39 3.02 -11.29
CA ALA A 132 -29.41 3.63 -9.96
C ALA A 132 -28.29 3.02 -9.08
N ALA A 133 -28.12 1.70 -9.11
CA ALA A 133 -27.02 1.05 -8.40
C ALA A 133 -25.63 1.55 -8.86
N ALA A 134 -25.43 1.71 -10.16
CA ALA A 134 -24.18 2.28 -10.70
C ALA A 134 -23.94 3.69 -10.16
N ALA A 135 -24.95 4.56 -10.18
CA ALA A 135 -24.82 5.93 -9.67
C ALA A 135 -24.49 5.98 -8.17
N VAL A 136 -25.07 5.09 -7.35
CA VAL A 136 -24.75 4.95 -5.92
C VAL A 136 -23.30 4.50 -5.74
N TYR A 137 -22.90 3.47 -6.47
CA TYR A 137 -21.55 2.93 -6.42
C TYR A 137 -20.48 3.97 -6.83
N GLU A 138 -20.70 4.68 -7.92
CA GLU A 138 -19.77 5.72 -8.39
C GLU A 138 -19.56 6.82 -7.36
N ARG A 139 -20.65 7.30 -6.72
CA ARG A 139 -20.55 8.26 -5.60
C ARG A 139 -19.77 7.70 -4.42
N ALA A 140 -20.00 6.43 -4.07
CA ALA A 140 -19.27 5.78 -2.98
C ALA A 140 -17.77 5.67 -3.27
N VAL A 141 -17.39 5.27 -4.48
CA VAL A 141 -15.98 5.22 -4.90
C VAL A 141 -15.35 6.63 -4.91
N ASP A 142 -16.07 7.64 -5.36
CA ASP A 142 -15.58 9.02 -5.29
C ASP A 142 -15.34 9.48 -3.86
N HIS A 143 -16.27 9.18 -2.98
CA HIS A 143 -16.18 9.55 -1.57
C HIS A 143 -15.04 8.83 -0.83
N HIS A 144 -14.88 7.53 -1.06
CA HIS A 144 -13.95 6.71 -0.28
C HIS A 144 -12.55 6.63 -0.88
N LEU A 145 -12.40 6.66 -2.21
CA LEU A 145 -11.15 6.33 -2.88
C LEU A 145 -10.57 7.45 -3.74
N THR A 146 -11.39 8.19 -4.49
CA THR A 146 -10.87 9.10 -5.52
C THR A 146 -10.00 10.23 -4.94
N THR A 147 -10.43 10.84 -3.85
CA THR A 147 -9.65 11.91 -3.19
C THR A 147 -8.33 11.38 -2.64
N ASP A 148 -8.36 10.22 -2.01
CA ASP A 148 -7.16 9.56 -1.47
C ASP A 148 -6.17 9.21 -2.59
N HIS A 149 -6.65 8.67 -3.71
CA HIS A 149 -5.83 8.36 -4.88
C HIS A 149 -5.16 9.60 -5.50
N ARG A 150 -5.91 10.69 -5.64
CA ARG A 150 -5.35 11.95 -6.16
C ARG A 150 -4.27 12.50 -5.25
N PHE A 151 -4.51 12.48 -3.96
CA PHE A 151 -3.55 12.92 -2.96
C PHE A 151 -2.32 12.01 -2.91
N ALA A 152 -2.50 10.69 -2.92
CA ALA A 152 -1.42 9.72 -2.95
C ALA A 152 -0.52 9.88 -4.20
N ARG A 153 -1.11 10.13 -5.38
CA ARG A 153 -0.33 10.42 -6.59
C ARG A 153 0.47 11.71 -6.49
N PHE A 154 -0.10 12.75 -5.88
CA PHE A 154 0.62 13.99 -5.62
C PHE A 154 1.82 13.76 -4.69
N LEU A 155 1.61 13.05 -3.59
CA LEU A 155 2.68 12.70 -2.65
C LEU A 155 3.73 11.80 -3.30
N ALA A 156 3.33 10.80 -4.07
CA ALA A 156 4.27 9.94 -4.77
C ALA A 156 5.24 10.76 -5.64
N LYS A 157 4.73 11.77 -6.37
CA LYS A 157 5.58 12.70 -7.14
C LYS A 157 6.52 13.52 -6.26
N LEU A 158 6.05 13.99 -5.12
CA LEU A 158 6.89 14.74 -4.17
C LEU A 158 8.02 13.86 -3.61
N LEU A 159 7.71 12.61 -3.30
CA LEU A 159 8.67 11.64 -2.76
C LEU A 159 9.65 11.10 -3.82
N GLU A 160 9.40 11.30 -5.10
CA GLU A 160 10.37 11.03 -6.17
C GLU A 160 11.62 11.90 -6.05
N HIS A 161 11.50 13.09 -5.49
CA HIS A 161 12.62 13.98 -5.27
C HIS A 161 13.37 13.65 -3.97
N PRO A 162 14.71 13.51 -4.00
CA PRO A 162 15.49 13.18 -2.80
C PRO A 162 15.28 14.14 -1.63
N VAL A 163 15.00 15.42 -1.92
CA VAL A 163 14.69 16.43 -0.88
C VAL A 163 13.34 16.16 -0.25
N GLY A 164 12.31 15.84 -1.06
CA GLY A 164 10.98 15.51 -0.59
C GLY A 164 10.98 14.24 0.28
N ALA A 165 11.63 13.18 -0.20
CA ALA A 165 11.77 11.93 0.54
C ALA A 165 12.49 12.13 1.89
N ARG A 166 13.63 12.84 1.90
CA ARG A 166 14.36 13.14 3.14
C ARG A 166 13.55 14.01 4.11
N GLY A 167 12.81 14.99 3.58
CA GLY A 167 11.91 15.82 4.38
C GLY A 167 10.80 15.01 5.04
N ALA A 168 10.14 14.13 4.29
CA ALA A 168 9.09 13.25 4.81
C ALA A 168 9.62 12.28 5.88
N LEU A 169 10.78 11.67 5.65
CA LEU A 169 11.43 10.79 6.64
C LEU A 169 11.79 11.54 7.93
N ARG A 170 12.38 12.74 7.81
CA ARG A 170 12.68 13.57 9.00
C ARG A 170 11.42 13.94 9.77
N ALA A 171 10.36 14.33 9.08
CA ALA A 171 9.08 14.65 9.71
C ALA A 171 8.49 13.43 10.43
N ALA A 172 8.52 12.28 9.79
CA ALA A 172 8.07 11.01 10.37
C ALA A 172 8.92 10.59 11.58
N ASP A 173 10.23 10.84 11.57
CA ASP A 173 11.18 10.42 12.58
C ASP A 173 11.36 11.46 13.73
N THR A 174 10.50 12.47 13.83
CA THR A 174 10.64 13.53 14.85
C THR A 174 10.48 12.99 16.26
N ASN A 175 9.52 12.11 16.51
CA ASN A 175 9.27 11.47 17.81
C ASN A 175 8.43 10.19 17.63
N ASP A 176 8.22 9.45 18.74
CA ASP A 176 7.48 8.19 18.71
C ASP A 176 6.02 8.35 18.24
N TRP A 177 5.38 9.46 18.59
CA TRP A 177 4.02 9.73 18.14
C TRP A 177 3.97 9.94 16.62
N THR A 178 4.91 10.70 16.03
CA THR A 178 4.97 10.92 14.58
C THR A 178 5.30 9.63 13.85
N ARG A 179 6.24 8.82 14.34
CA ARG A 179 6.59 7.51 13.77
C ARG A 179 5.38 6.58 13.74
N ARG A 180 4.70 6.44 14.87
CA ARG A 180 3.52 5.61 15.02
C ARG A 180 2.38 6.05 14.09
N ASN A 181 2.04 7.34 14.10
CA ASN A 181 0.94 7.84 13.27
C ASN A 181 1.30 7.85 11.78
N PHE A 182 2.57 8.01 11.43
CA PHE A 182 3.04 7.85 10.04
C PHE A 182 2.87 6.39 9.56
N ALA A 183 3.26 5.41 10.36
CA ALA A 183 3.06 4.00 10.03
C ALA A 183 1.56 3.66 9.87
N ARG A 184 0.72 4.13 10.78
CA ARG A 184 -0.74 3.97 10.69
C ARG A 184 -1.32 4.65 9.45
N TRP A 185 -0.83 5.82 9.09
CA TRP A 185 -1.23 6.52 7.89
C TRP A 185 -0.76 5.80 6.62
N MET A 186 0.43 5.22 6.64
CA MET A 186 0.98 4.48 5.50
C MET A 186 0.23 3.18 5.22
N PHE A 187 -0.22 2.46 6.25
CA PHE A 187 -0.64 1.07 6.07
C PHE A 187 -2.09 0.78 6.50
N GLU A 188 -2.80 1.67 7.27
CA GLU A 188 -3.96 1.11 7.92
C GLU A 188 -5.16 2.00 8.16
N ASP A 189 -4.99 3.05 8.96
CA ASP A 189 -6.13 3.55 9.71
C ASP A 189 -6.69 4.86 9.19
N TYR A 190 -5.92 5.57 8.40
CA TYR A 190 -6.26 6.93 8.01
C TYR A 190 -6.52 7.06 6.52
N PRO A 191 -7.47 7.91 6.11
CA PRO A 191 -7.57 8.33 4.72
C PRO A 191 -6.22 8.89 4.25
N ARG A 192 -5.80 8.56 3.05
CA ARG A 192 -4.57 9.16 2.47
C ARG A 192 -4.64 10.67 2.44
N ALA A 193 -5.76 11.20 2.01
CA ALA A 193 -6.03 12.62 1.98
C ALA A 193 -6.50 13.18 3.34
N LEU A 194 -5.96 12.68 4.45
CA LEU A 194 -6.37 13.01 5.81
C LEU A 194 -6.58 14.52 6.02
N VAL A 195 -5.63 15.33 5.55
CA VAL A 195 -5.69 16.79 5.68
C VAL A 195 -6.77 17.45 4.81
N LEU A 196 -7.23 16.77 3.76
CA LEU A 196 -8.25 17.27 2.83
C LEU A 196 -9.65 16.72 3.13
N THR A 197 -9.76 15.75 4.06
CA THR A 197 -11.01 15.05 4.36
C THR A 197 -11.39 15.09 5.84
N PRO A 198 -11.53 16.26 6.46
CA PRO A 198 -11.85 16.37 7.89
C PRO A 198 -13.20 15.72 8.25
N SER A 199 -14.14 15.63 7.31
CA SER A 199 -15.42 14.92 7.49
C SER A 199 -15.26 13.42 7.74
N ARG A 200 -14.12 12.84 7.41
CA ARG A 200 -13.79 11.42 7.64
C ARG A 200 -13.03 11.18 8.95
N TRP A 201 -12.76 12.23 9.73
CA TRP A 201 -12.08 12.09 11.00
C TRP A 201 -13.00 11.45 12.05
N ARG A 202 -12.43 10.57 12.84
CA ARG A 202 -13.14 9.89 13.93
C ARG A 202 -12.55 10.33 15.27
N ARG A 203 -13.41 10.41 16.31
CA ARG A 203 -12.94 10.71 17.65
C ARG A 203 -11.93 9.67 18.12
N GLY A 204 -10.81 10.11 18.68
CA GLY A 204 -9.72 9.23 19.12
C GLY A 204 -8.82 8.68 17.99
N MET A 205 -8.99 9.14 16.75
CA MET A 205 -8.26 8.66 15.59
C MET A 205 -6.74 8.72 15.79
N PHE A 206 -6.22 9.80 16.37
CA PHE A 206 -4.78 10.02 16.59
C PHE A 206 -4.26 9.52 17.94
N THR A 207 -5.14 9.21 18.89
CA THR A 207 -4.78 8.85 20.26
C THR A 207 -5.15 7.40 20.61
N GLY A 208 -6.04 6.78 19.85
CA GLY A 208 -6.44 5.39 20.07
C GLY A 208 -5.32 4.40 19.73
N PRO A 209 -5.45 3.14 20.16
CA PRO A 209 -4.46 2.09 19.92
C PRO A 209 -4.31 1.69 18.44
N GLY A 210 -5.25 2.09 17.56
CA GLY A 210 -5.27 1.68 16.17
C GLY A 210 -5.81 0.26 15.99
N ALA A 211 -5.63 -0.30 14.78
CA ALA A 211 -6.02 -1.67 14.46
C ALA A 211 -5.16 -2.69 15.22
N PHE A 212 -3.90 -2.36 15.50
CA PHE A 212 -3.03 -3.18 16.34
C PHE A 212 -3.23 -2.80 17.81
N ARG A 213 -3.72 -3.72 18.58
CA ARG A 213 -3.68 -3.64 20.03
C ARG A 213 -2.24 -3.87 20.47
N ASP A 214 -1.73 -2.95 21.28
CA ASP A 214 -0.46 -3.13 21.97
C ASP A 214 -0.70 -4.17 23.08
N ASP A 215 -0.45 -5.44 22.78
CA ASP A 215 -0.59 -6.55 23.75
C ASP A 215 0.59 -6.54 24.75
N GLY A 216 1.20 -5.37 24.99
CA GLY A 216 2.25 -5.18 26.01
C GLY A 216 3.61 -5.78 25.66
N ALA A 217 3.78 -6.36 24.47
CA ALA A 217 5.08 -6.81 23.98
C ALA A 217 5.82 -5.61 23.39
N GLY A 218 6.71 -5.02 24.16
CA GLY A 218 7.53 -3.89 23.76
C GLY A 218 8.20 -4.14 22.41
N VAL A 219 7.98 -3.21 21.49
CA VAL A 219 8.76 -3.12 20.25
C VAL A 219 10.19 -2.80 20.64
N THR A 220 11.05 -3.80 20.67
CA THR A 220 12.49 -3.61 20.79
C THR A 220 12.93 -2.80 19.57
N ALA A 221 13.50 -1.64 19.81
CA ALA A 221 14.03 -0.76 18.76
C ALA A 221 14.98 -1.58 17.87
N ILE A 222 14.74 -1.57 16.58
CA ILE A 222 15.66 -2.14 15.60
C ILE A 222 16.94 -1.31 15.69
N GLU A 223 18.03 -1.93 16.12
CA GLU A 223 19.36 -1.33 16.07
C GLU A 223 19.64 -0.86 14.65
N ARG A 224 19.97 0.42 14.54
CA ARG A 224 20.50 0.99 13.31
C ARG A 224 21.79 0.27 12.97
N THR A 225 21.78 -0.64 12.04
CA THR A 225 23.00 -1.01 11.36
C THR A 225 23.40 0.16 10.44
N ASP A 226 24.30 0.99 10.94
CA ASP A 226 25.03 1.96 10.13
C ASP A 226 25.86 1.15 9.13
N SER A 227 25.32 0.91 7.95
CA SER A 227 26.12 0.49 6.81
C SER A 227 26.61 1.74 6.08
N PRO A 228 27.92 1.91 5.92
CA PRO A 228 28.46 2.96 5.07
C PRO A 228 28.02 2.74 3.62
N VAL A 229 27.79 3.84 2.93
CA VAL A 229 27.41 4.01 1.53
C VAL A 229 28.42 3.41 0.56
#